data_4d27581c4fc69823af20885550e0c37b
#
_entry.id   4d27581c4fc69823af20885550e0c37b
#
_cell.length_a   1.000
_cell.length_b   1.000
_cell.length_c   1.000
_cell.angle_alpha   90.00
_cell.angle_beta   90.00
_cell.angle_gamma   90.00
#
_symmetry.space_group_name_H-M   'P 1'
#
loop_
_entity.id
_entity.type
_entity.pdbx_description
1 polymer ?
#
loop_
_entity_poly.entity_id
_entity_poly.type
_entity_poly.pdbx_seq_one_letter_code
_entity_poly.pdbx_strand_id
1 'polypeptide(L)'
;MTAPLPMTAGRRVALLLGVPVALAVIGWTGLTAVAYAGQASYPVRLAVPVRGSTVSLSGGDADVRVTQAPGSQLLLTGTAHYSIIRSTVTWHNTQSGVIVTPRCHFVVGNCSFDFHAVVPGGKRALISTGSGNVTLADLSGPVSAGTGSGDVSGNAVSGANVAFKTGSGNISIAGLAGAKVTASSGSGDITLTFTEVPAHVRVSTGSGNVSLVLPPGNTLYQVNAAADSGGRVVTVPTSTASRHVITVSTGSGNISITN
;
A
#
# COMPACT_ATOMS: atom_id res chain seq x y z
N MET A 1 44.83 43.29 -36.81
CA MET A 1 44.74 41.92 -36.24
C MET A 1 44.87 42.06 -34.73
N THR A 2 43.76 41.96 -33.98
CA THR A 2 43.76 42.06 -32.51
C THR A 2 44.04 40.69 -31.92
N ALA A 3 45.12 40.53 -31.18
CA ALA A 3 45.47 39.28 -30.51
C ALA A 3 44.39 38.92 -29.44
N PRO A 4 44.01 37.66 -29.30
CA PRO A 4 43.02 37.23 -28.30
C PRO A 4 43.60 37.45 -26.87
N LEU A 5 42.84 38.09 -26.00
CA LEU A 5 43.22 38.31 -24.61
C LEU A 5 43.43 36.97 -23.86
N PRO A 6 44.49 36.86 -23.02
CA PRO A 6 44.79 35.66 -22.27
C PRO A 6 43.69 35.38 -21.26
N MET A 7 43.20 34.13 -21.22
CA MET A 7 42.16 33.69 -20.27
C MET A 7 42.74 33.67 -18.84
N THR A 8 42.09 34.34 -17.90
CA THR A 8 42.39 34.26 -16.48
C THR A 8 42.11 32.86 -15.92
N ALA A 9 42.83 32.46 -14.86
CA ALA A 9 42.66 31.14 -14.21
C ALA A 9 41.20 30.86 -13.80
N GLY A 10 40.49 31.87 -13.24
CA GLY A 10 39.09 31.78 -12.89
C GLY A 10 38.14 31.49 -14.10
N ARG A 11 38.43 32.09 -15.25
CA ARG A 11 37.65 31.87 -16.48
C ARG A 11 37.87 30.46 -17.06
N ARG A 12 39.08 29.91 -16.88
CA ARG A 12 39.38 28.52 -17.27
C ARG A 12 38.65 27.51 -16.38
N VAL A 13 38.63 27.75 -15.05
CA VAL A 13 37.87 26.91 -14.08
C VAL A 13 36.37 26.99 -14.34
N ALA A 14 35.84 28.20 -14.58
CA ALA A 14 34.44 28.38 -14.91
C ALA A 14 34.02 27.64 -16.20
N LEU A 15 34.89 27.61 -17.23
CA LEU A 15 34.62 26.85 -18.44
C LEU A 15 34.77 25.34 -18.25
N LEU A 16 35.76 24.89 -17.48
CA LEU A 16 36.04 23.47 -17.26
C LEU A 16 34.97 22.78 -16.39
N LEU A 17 34.37 23.50 -15.45
CA LEU A 17 33.33 22.98 -14.57
C LEU A 17 31.92 23.41 -14.98
N GLY A 18 31.76 24.65 -15.45
CA GLY A 18 30.44 25.19 -15.81
C GLY A 18 29.85 24.61 -17.08
N VAL A 19 30.70 24.39 -18.10
CA VAL A 19 30.20 23.80 -19.39
C VAL A 19 29.71 22.36 -19.22
N PRO A 20 30.43 21.43 -18.57
CA PRO A 20 29.92 20.09 -18.32
C PRO A 20 28.67 20.09 -17.48
N VAL A 21 28.57 20.93 -16.44
CA VAL A 21 27.34 21.04 -15.62
C VAL A 21 26.17 21.57 -16.46
N ALA A 22 26.39 22.62 -17.26
CA ALA A 22 25.34 23.14 -18.14
C ALA A 22 24.86 22.09 -19.16
N LEU A 23 25.79 21.35 -19.76
CA LEU A 23 25.44 20.25 -20.69
C LEU A 23 24.70 19.13 -19.98
N ALA A 24 25.08 18.77 -18.77
CA ALA A 24 24.38 17.78 -17.96
C ALA A 24 22.95 18.23 -17.63
N VAL A 25 22.76 19.49 -17.25
CA VAL A 25 21.42 20.07 -16.98
C VAL A 25 20.56 20.10 -18.25
N ILE A 26 21.13 20.56 -19.39
CA ILE A 26 20.42 20.59 -20.67
C ILE A 26 20.07 19.17 -21.12
N GLY A 27 20.99 18.22 -20.99
CA GLY A 27 20.74 16.81 -21.31
C GLY A 27 19.63 16.21 -20.43
N TRP A 28 19.67 16.50 -19.13
CA TRP A 28 18.65 16.04 -18.18
C TRP A 28 17.28 16.67 -18.47
N THR A 29 17.21 17.99 -18.67
CA THR A 29 15.95 18.67 -19.03
C THR A 29 15.39 18.23 -20.38
N GLY A 30 16.26 18.01 -21.37
CA GLY A 30 15.86 17.45 -22.66
C GLY A 30 15.30 16.03 -22.53
N LEU A 31 15.96 15.18 -21.75
CA LEU A 31 15.50 13.81 -21.49
C LEU A 31 14.16 13.78 -20.75
N THR A 32 13.98 14.62 -19.75
CA THR A 32 12.69 14.73 -19.03
C THR A 32 11.59 15.25 -19.94
N ALA A 33 11.86 16.24 -20.79
CA ALA A 33 10.88 16.75 -21.75
C ALA A 33 10.43 15.67 -22.74
N VAL A 34 11.36 14.87 -23.28
CA VAL A 34 11.06 13.73 -24.15
C VAL A 34 10.24 12.66 -23.38
N ALA A 35 10.59 12.39 -22.13
CA ALA A 35 9.87 11.42 -21.30
C ALA A 35 8.42 11.87 -21.04
N TYR A 36 8.18 13.15 -20.80
CA TYR A 36 6.83 13.70 -20.63
C TYR A 36 6.04 13.70 -21.95
N ALA A 37 6.66 14.05 -23.06
CA ALA A 37 6.03 14.04 -24.39
C ALA A 37 5.71 12.61 -24.87
N GLY A 38 6.50 11.62 -24.44
CA GLY A 38 6.35 10.22 -24.81
C GLY A 38 5.46 9.39 -23.88
N GLN A 39 4.65 10.03 -23.01
CA GLN A 39 3.73 9.29 -22.14
C GLN A 39 2.68 8.55 -22.96
N ALA A 40 2.53 7.27 -22.66
CA ALA A 40 1.55 6.41 -23.27
C ALA A 40 0.93 5.46 -22.22
N SER A 41 -0.21 4.91 -22.56
CA SER A 41 -0.88 3.93 -21.72
C SER A 41 -1.42 2.79 -22.57
N TYR A 42 -1.60 1.63 -21.94
CA TYR A 42 -2.27 0.50 -22.57
C TYR A 42 -3.14 -0.25 -21.57
N PRO A 43 -4.27 -0.82 -22.04
CA PRO A 43 -5.11 -1.65 -21.18
C PRO A 43 -4.42 -2.98 -20.88
N VAL A 44 -4.48 -3.40 -19.61
CA VAL A 44 -4.05 -4.72 -19.14
C VAL A 44 -5.30 -5.55 -18.90
N ARG A 45 -5.33 -6.74 -19.45
CA ARG A 45 -6.37 -7.75 -19.19
C ARG A 45 -5.72 -9.10 -19.06
N LEU A 46 -5.91 -9.75 -17.92
CA LEU A 46 -5.30 -11.02 -17.62
C LEU A 46 -6.33 -11.91 -16.92
N ALA A 47 -6.46 -13.13 -17.38
CA ALA A 47 -7.25 -14.18 -16.72
C ALA A 47 -6.34 -15.37 -16.46
N VAL A 48 -6.08 -15.65 -15.18
CA VAL A 48 -5.11 -16.67 -14.76
C VAL A 48 -5.79 -17.68 -13.86
N PRO A 49 -5.74 -18.98 -14.19
CA PRO A 49 -6.25 -20.01 -13.28
C PRO A 49 -5.41 -20.09 -12.00
N VAL A 50 -6.07 -19.99 -10.85
CA VAL A 50 -5.44 -20.08 -9.52
C VAL A 50 -5.48 -21.53 -9.04
N ARG A 51 -4.38 -22.25 -9.23
CA ARG A 51 -4.30 -23.67 -8.83
C ARG A 51 -4.01 -23.87 -7.34
N GLY A 52 -3.34 -22.91 -6.69
CA GLY A 52 -3.03 -22.96 -5.26
C GLY A 52 -4.05 -22.22 -4.38
N SER A 53 -3.67 -21.96 -3.15
CA SER A 53 -4.49 -21.27 -2.14
C SER A 53 -4.21 -19.76 -2.04
N THR A 54 -3.21 -19.24 -2.75
CA THR A 54 -2.72 -17.85 -2.58
C THR A 54 -2.74 -17.10 -3.91
N VAL A 55 -3.19 -15.84 -3.86
CA VAL A 55 -3.04 -14.85 -4.92
C VAL A 55 -2.14 -13.75 -4.40
N SER A 56 -0.99 -13.55 -5.03
CA SER A 56 -0.03 -12.51 -4.68
C SER A 56 0.04 -11.46 -5.77
N LEU A 57 -0.26 -10.22 -5.42
CA LEU A 57 -0.15 -9.04 -6.28
C LEU A 57 0.97 -8.17 -5.71
N SER A 58 2.07 -8.07 -6.45
CA SER A 58 3.20 -7.23 -6.07
C SER A 58 3.33 -6.13 -7.10
N GLY A 59 3.02 -4.91 -6.70
CA GLY A 59 3.10 -3.73 -7.56
C GLY A 59 4.14 -2.74 -7.03
N GLY A 60 4.90 -2.08 -7.92
CA GLY A 60 5.70 -0.91 -7.56
C GLY A 60 4.79 0.29 -7.24
N ASP A 61 4.70 1.26 -8.12
CA ASP A 61 3.80 2.42 -8.01
C ASP A 61 2.45 2.09 -8.65
N ALA A 62 1.68 1.21 -8.00
CA ALA A 62 0.41 0.73 -8.49
C ALA A 62 -0.72 1.00 -7.49
N ASP A 63 -1.79 1.63 -7.95
CA ASP A 63 -3.06 1.62 -7.26
C ASP A 63 -3.76 0.28 -7.51
N VAL A 64 -4.12 -0.43 -6.46
CA VAL A 64 -4.69 -1.77 -6.56
C VAL A 64 -6.04 -1.83 -5.85
N ARG A 65 -7.09 -2.08 -6.62
CA ARG A 65 -8.41 -2.43 -6.09
C ARG A 65 -8.58 -3.94 -6.15
N VAL A 66 -8.91 -4.56 -5.03
CA VAL A 66 -9.14 -6.00 -4.95
C VAL A 66 -10.56 -6.27 -4.52
N THR A 67 -11.26 -7.06 -5.31
CA THR A 67 -12.61 -7.57 -5.01
C THR A 67 -12.62 -9.08 -5.14
N GLN A 68 -13.68 -9.72 -4.70
CA GLN A 68 -13.86 -11.16 -4.79
C GLN A 68 -15.04 -11.51 -5.67
N ALA A 69 -14.90 -12.62 -6.40
CA ALA A 69 -16.02 -13.24 -7.10
C ALA A 69 -15.97 -14.78 -7.02
N PRO A 70 -17.09 -15.46 -7.22
CA PRO A 70 -17.09 -16.91 -7.42
C PRO A 70 -16.22 -17.30 -8.62
N GLY A 71 -15.54 -18.44 -8.53
CA GLY A 71 -14.73 -18.95 -9.63
C GLY A 71 -13.37 -19.49 -9.18
N SER A 72 -12.54 -19.83 -10.16
CA SER A 72 -11.19 -20.38 -9.97
C SER A 72 -10.09 -19.58 -10.64
N GLN A 73 -10.44 -18.43 -11.25
CA GLN A 73 -9.50 -17.58 -11.98
C GLN A 73 -9.31 -16.24 -11.28
N LEU A 74 -8.08 -15.76 -11.26
CA LEU A 74 -7.76 -14.37 -11.00
C LEU A 74 -8.02 -13.58 -12.29
N LEU A 75 -8.89 -12.58 -12.22
CA LEU A 75 -9.10 -11.62 -13.30
C LEU A 75 -8.40 -10.32 -12.91
N LEU A 76 -7.47 -9.87 -13.72
CA LEU A 76 -6.79 -8.59 -13.55
C LEU A 76 -7.12 -7.71 -14.75
N THR A 77 -7.69 -6.56 -14.48
CA THR A 77 -7.97 -5.53 -15.48
C THR A 77 -7.38 -4.22 -15.01
N GLY A 78 -7.02 -3.35 -15.94
CA GLY A 78 -6.47 -2.07 -15.55
C GLY A 78 -5.78 -1.34 -16.68
N THR A 79 -5.02 -0.33 -16.32
CA THR A 79 -4.22 0.47 -17.24
C THR A 79 -2.79 0.56 -16.75
N ALA A 80 -1.86 0.34 -17.66
CA ALA A 80 -0.44 0.56 -17.41
C ALA A 80 -0.01 1.85 -18.11
N HIS A 81 0.57 2.76 -17.34
CA HIS A 81 1.12 4.03 -17.82
C HIS A 81 2.64 3.91 -17.88
N TYR A 82 3.23 4.43 -18.93
CA TYR A 82 4.69 4.41 -19.11
C TYR A 82 5.16 5.62 -19.92
N SER A 83 6.45 5.92 -19.75
CA SER A 83 7.14 6.88 -20.62
C SER A 83 8.17 6.14 -21.43
N ILE A 84 8.60 6.45 -22.56
CA ILE A 84 9.70 5.92 -23.41
C ILE A 84 9.67 4.39 -23.57
N ILE A 85 9.84 3.60 -22.51
CA ILE A 85 9.88 2.13 -22.58
C ILE A 85 8.63 1.54 -21.96
N ARG A 86 7.94 0.68 -22.74
CA ARG A 86 6.70 0.03 -22.31
C ARG A 86 6.93 -0.84 -21.07
N SER A 87 6.14 -0.59 -20.04
CA SER A 87 6.06 -1.44 -18.85
C SER A 87 5.47 -2.82 -19.18
N THR A 88 5.73 -3.81 -18.37
CA THR A 88 5.20 -5.17 -18.55
C THR A 88 4.54 -5.67 -17.28
N VAL A 89 3.54 -6.52 -17.45
CA VAL A 89 2.91 -7.26 -16.34
C VAL A 89 3.21 -8.74 -16.57
N THR A 90 3.93 -9.34 -15.64
CA THR A 90 4.28 -10.75 -15.67
C THR A 90 3.52 -11.51 -14.60
N TRP A 91 3.26 -12.78 -14.83
CA TRP A 91 2.65 -13.66 -13.85
C TRP A 91 3.28 -15.04 -13.88
N HIS A 92 3.28 -15.70 -12.72
CA HIS A 92 3.83 -17.04 -12.57
C HIS A 92 2.91 -17.87 -11.67
N ASN A 93 2.64 -19.11 -12.09
CA ASN A 93 2.04 -20.10 -11.21
C ASN A 93 3.13 -20.75 -10.37
N THR A 94 2.90 -20.81 -9.07
CA THR A 94 3.71 -21.53 -8.10
C THR A 94 2.90 -22.69 -7.49
N GLN A 95 3.53 -23.53 -6.69
CA GLN A 95 2.81 -24.57 -5.94
C GLN A 95 1.80 -23.98 -4.95
N SER A 96 2.09 -22.80 -4.39
CA SER A 96 1.21 -22.10 -3.43
C SER A 96 0.12 -21.26 -4.09
N GLY A 97 0.26 -20.88 -5.36
CA GLY A 97 -0.72 -20.00 -6.03
C GLY A 97 -0.16 -19.22 -7.20
N VAL A 98 -0.70 -18.04 -7.42
CA VAL A 98 -0.33 -17.13 -8.52
C VAL A 98 0.35 -15.89 -7.98
N ILE A 99 1.44 -15.50 -8.62
CA ILE A 99 2.15 -14.24 -8.36
C ILE A 99 2.04 -13.37 -9.61
N VAL A 100 1.56 -12.14 -9.45
CA VAL A 100 1.51 -11.12 -10.50
C VAL A 100 2.44 -10.00 -10.13
N THR A 101 3.34 -9.64 -11.04
CA THR A 101 4.35 -8.59 -10.83
C THR A 101 4.38 -7.66 -12.03
N PRO A 102 3.94 -6.40 -11.89
CA PRO A 102 4.20 -5.35 -12.86
C PRO A 102 5.67 -4.91 -12.78
N ARG A 103 6.23 -4.55 -13.91
CA ARG A 103 7.62 -4.09 -14.03
C ARG A 103 7.73 -2.84 -14.86
N CYS A 104 8.39 -1.84 -14.30
CA CYS A 104 8.88 -0.67 -15.00
C CYS A 104 10.30 -0.93 -15.49
N HIS A 105 10.58 -0.66 -16.75
CA HIS A 105 11.90 -0.96 -17.34
C HIS A 105 12.84 0.24 -17.36
N PHE A 106 12.32 1.45 -17.20
CA PHE A 106 13.14 2.67 -17.20
C PHE A 106 12.52 3.76 -16.32
N VAL A 107 13.36 4.48 -15.60
CA VAL A 107 12.95 5.35 -14.48
C VAL A 107 12.93 6.85 -14.84
N VAL A 108 13.04 7.23 -16.10
CA VAL A 108 12.84 8.63 -16.50
C VAL A 108 11.44 8.80 -17.03
N GLY A 109 10.66 9.64 -16.36
CA GLY A 109 9.25 9.87 -16.65
C GLY A 109 8.31 9.08 -15.74
N ASN A 110 7.10 8.82 -16.20
CA ASN A 110 6.05 8.16 -15.42
C ASN A 110 6.01 6.64 -15.71
N CYS A 111 5.89 5.84 -14.67
CA CYS A 111 5.54 4.44 -14.78
C CYS A 111 4.64 4.08 -13.60
N SER A 112 3.36 3.96 -13.85
CA SER A 112 2.38 3.61 -12.84
C SER A 112 1.36 2.61 -13.40
N PHE A 113 0.63 1.98 -12.51
CA PHE A 113 -0.39 1.00 -12.85
C PHE A 113 -1.64 1.25 -12.03
N ASP A 114 -2.81 1.14 -12.68
CA ASP A 114 -4.10 1.12 -12.02
C ASP A 114 -4.72 -0.25 -12.23
N PHE A 115 -4.83 -1.05 -11.18
CA PHE A 115 -5.32 -2.42 -11.30
C PHE A 115 -6.61 -2.65 -10.53
N HIS A 116 -7.52 -3.36 -11.16
CA HIS A 116 -8.64 -4.02 -10.51
C HIS A 116 -8.44 -5.54 -10.61
N ALA A 117 -8.22 -6.18 -9.47
CA ALA A 117 -8.05 -7.61 -9.34
C ALA A 117 -9.31 -8.24 -8.74
N VAL A 118 -9.90 -9.17 -9.45
CA VAL A 118 -10.99 -10.01 -8.93
C VAL A 118 -10.40 -11.35 -8.54
N VAL A 119 -10.35 -11.63 -7.24
CA VAL A 119 -9.76 -12.86 -6.70
C VAL A 119 -10.84 -13.93 -6.47
N PRO A 120 -10.51 -15.22 -6.64
CA PRO A 120 -11.44 -16.30 -6.28
C PRO A 120 -11.73 -16.32 -4.78
N GLY A 121 -12.96 -16.66 -4.41
CA GLY A 121 -13.40 -16.73 -3.02
C GLY A 121 -12.58 -17.71 -2.16
N GLY A 122 -12.38 -17.36 -0.88
CA GLY A 122 -11.68 -18.16 0.11
C GLY A 122 -10.17 -18.31 -0.10
N LYS A 123 -9.59 -17.71 -1.13
CA LYS A 123 -8.15 -17.71 -1.35
C LYS A 123 -7.47 -16.66 -0.45
N ARG A 124 -6.23 -16.94 -0.07
CA ARG A 124 -5.37 -15.94 0.60
C ARG A 124 -4.98 -14.87 -0.40
N ALA A 125 -5.26 -13.62 -0.08
CA ALA A 125 -4.84 -12.46 -0.87
C ALA A 125 -3.63 -11.78 -0.22
N LEU A 126 -2.51 -11.72 -0.94
CA LEU A 126 -1.31 -10.98 -0.56
C LEU A 126 -1.13 -9.82 -1.52
N ILE A 127 -1.29 -8.61 -1.03
CA ILE A 127 -1.20 -7.39 -1.83
C ILE A 127 -0.08 -6.52 -1.28
N SER A 128 0.85 -6.10 -2.14
CA SER A 128 1.94 -5.22 -1.76
C SER A 128 2.22 -4.21 -2.86
N THR A 129 2.19 -2.91 -2.53
CA THR A 129 2.59 -1.83 -3.44
C THR A 129 3.70 -0.98 -2.81
N GLY A 130 4.42 -0.21 -3.62
CA GLY A 130 5.42 0.75 -3.13
C GLY A 130 4.77 2.03 -2.65
N SER A 131 4.15 2.77 -3.57
CA SER A 131 3.58 4.10 -3.31
C SER A 131 2.07 4.18 -3.57
N GLY A 132 1.49 3.22 -4.27
CA GLY A 132 0.07 3.23 -4.62
C GLY A 132 -0.85 2.86 -3.47
N ASN A 133 -2.11 3.19 -3.63
CA ASN A 133 -3.17 2.87 -2.67
C ASN A 133 -3.67 1.43 -2.85
N VAL A 134 -4.09 0.83 -1.76
CA VAL A 134 -4.74 -0.48 -1.76
C VAL A 134 -6.18 -0.33 -1.30
N THR A 135 -7.12 -0.70 -2.17
CA THR A 135 -8.56 -0.70 -1.85
C THR A 135 -9.08 -2.13 -1.87
N LEU A 136 -9.73 -2.56 -0.78
CA LEU A 136 -10.24 -3.91 -0.60
C LEU A 136 -11.77 -3.87 -0.47
N ALA A 137 -12.48 -4.76 -1.16
CA ALA A 137 -13.92 -4.85 -0.98
C ALA A 137 -14.41 -6.31 -1.08
N ASP A 138 -15.33 -6.65 -0.19
CA ASP A 138 -16.06 -7.93 -0.19
C ASP A 138 -15.14 -9.16 -0.19
N LEU A 139 -14.07 -9.13 0.62
CA LEU A 139 -13.10 -10.22 0.69
C LEU A 139 -13.43 -11.18 1.83
N SER A 140 -13.44 -12.48 1.51
CA SER A 140 -13.54 -13.56 2.49
C SER A 140 -12.32 -14.47 2.38
N GLY A 141 -11.59 -14.64 3.46
CA GLY A 141 -10.35 -15.41 3.48
C GLY A 141 -9.19 -14.63 4.09
N PRO A 142 -8.03 -15.26 4.27
CA PRO A 142 -6.87 -14.57 4.83
C PRO A 142 -6.40 -13.45 3.89
N VAL A 143 -6.26 -12.23 4.41
CA VAL A 143 -5.83 -11.05 3.66
C VAL A 143 -4.57 -10.46 4.30
N SER A 144 -3.60 -10.13 3.46
CA SER A 144 -2.47 -9.31 3.86
C SER A 144 -2.27 -8.22 2.81
N ALA A 145 -2.53 -6.98 3.16
CA ALA A 145 -2.43 -5.83 2.28
C ALA A 145 -1.45 -4.81 2.84
N GLY A 146 -0.53 -4.35 2.02
CA GLY A 146 0.47 -3.38 2.43
C GLY A 146 0.91 -2.46 1.32
N THR A 147 1.34 -1.26 1.72
CA THR A 147 1.94 -0.26 0.86
C THR A 147 3.09 0.45 1.58
N GLY A 148 4.02 1.02 0.83
CA GLY A 148 5.09 1.81 1.43
C GLY A 148 4.61 3.20 1.85
N SER A 149 3.90 3.91 0.98
CA SER A 149 3.51 5.31 1.23
C SER A 149 2.04 5.61 0.95
N GLY A 150 1.29 4.71 0.35
CA GLY A 150 -0.13 4.89 0.07
C GLY A 150 -1.02 4.55 1.24
N ASP A 151 -2.31 4.72 1.04
CA ASP A 151 -3.35 4.35 2.00
C ASP A 151 -3.81 2.90 1.77
N VAL A 152 -4.25 2.26 2.85
CA VAL A 152 -4.96 0.98 2.79
C VAL A 152 -6.40 1.23 3.24
N SER A 153 -7.32 1.07 2.31
CA SER A 153 -8.75 1.27 2.57
C SER A 153 -9.55 0.02 2.22
N GLY A 154 -10.70 -0.16 2.86
CA GLY A 154 -11.55 -1.28 2.49
C GLY A 154 -12.87 -1.33 3.24
N ASN A 155 -13.75 -2.20 2.72
CA ASN A 155 -15.01 -2.54 3.36
C ASN A 155 -15.30 -4.04 3.22
N ALA A 156 -16.12 -4.58 4.15
CA ALA A 156 -16.55 -5.98 4.15
C ALA A 156 -15.38 -6.97 3.95
N VAL A 157 -14.35 -6.84 4.80
CA VAL A 157 -13.20 -7.75 4.80
C VAL A 157 -13.36 -8.76 5.91
N SER A 158 -13.44 -10.04 5.54
CA SER A 158 -13.60 -11.12 6.51
C SER A 158 -12.49 -12.17 6.35
N GLY A 159 -12.13 -12.83 7.45
CA GLY A 159 -11.14 -13.90 7.40
C GLY A 159 -10.52 -14.22 8.75
N ALA A 160 -9.99 -15.44 8.89
CA ALA A 160 -9.36 -15.86 10.14
C ALA A 160 -8.13 -15.01 10.52
N ASN A 161 -7.36 -14.58 9.52
CA ASN A 161 -6.19 -13.73 9.71
C ASN A 161 -6.21 -12.60 8.70
N VAL A 162 -6.24 -11.37 9.18
CA VAL A 162 -6.25 -10.16 8.37
C VAL A 162 -5.12 -9.25 8.83
N ALA A 163 -4.30 -8.77 7.89
CA ALA A 163 -3.16 -7.91 8.17
C ALA A 163 -3.10 -6.72 7.22
N PHE A 164 -2.92 -5.52 7.78
CA PHE A 164 -2.77 -4.28 7.03
C PHE A 164 -1.47 -3.58 7.45
N LYS A 165 -0.74 -3.05 6.48
CA LYS A 165 0.50 -2.35 6.76
C LYS A 165 0.72 -1.18 5.79
N THR A 166 1.11 -0.04 6.34
CA THR A 166 1.63 1.07 5.53
C THR A 166 2.85 1.71 6.21
N GLY A 167 3.72 2.32 5.43
CA GLY A 167 4.83 3.09 5.97
C GLY A 167 4.39 4.48 6.41
N SER A 168 3.66 5.21 5.57
CA SER A 168 3.31 6.61 5.85
C SER A 168 1.84 6.96 5.57
N GLY A 169 1.04 6.03 5.13
CA GLY A 169 -0.37 6.25 4.82
C GLY A 169 -1.30 5.89 5.97
N ASN A 170 -2.57 6.10 5.74
CA ASN A 170 -3.64 5.75 6.66
C ASN A 170 -4.16 4.32 6.39
N ILE A 171 -4.73 3.72 7.42
CA ILE A 171 -5.45 2.45 7.30
C ILE A 171 -6.89 2.68 7.72
N SER A 172 -7.85 2.49 6.82
CA SER A 172 -9.27 2.70 7.08
C SER A 172 -10.08 1.51 6.56
N ILE A 173 -10.55 0.65 7.47
CA ILE A 173 -11.32 -0.54 7.13
C ILE A 173 -12.66 -0.52 7.85
N ALA A 174 -13.73 -0.59 7.07
CA ALA A 174 -15.10 -0.71 7.57
C ALA A 174 -15.62 -2.15 7.36
N GLY A 175 -16.53 -2.60 8.24
CA GLY A 175 -17.16 -3.91 8.08
C GLY A 175 -16.17 -5.08 8.22
N LEU A 176 -15.28 -4.99 9.21
CA LEU A 176 -14.23 -5.98 9.45
C LEU A 176 -14.76 -7.15 10.29
N ALA A 177 -14.67 -8.36 9.76
CA ALA A 177 -15.07 -9.61 10.42
C ALA A 177 -13.87 -10.57 10.51
N GLY A 178 -12.84 -10.18 11.26
CA GLY A 178 -11.59 -10.93 11.38
C GLY A 178 -11.36 -11.48 12.79
N ALA A 179 -11.07 -12.77 12.90
CA ALA A 179 -10.74 -13.36 14.19
C ALA A 179 -9.41 -12.83 14.73
N LYS A 180 -8.39 -12.75 13.89
CA LYS A 180 -7.08 -12.16 14.21
C LYS A 180 -6.78 -11.01 13.25
N VAL A 181 -6.70 -9.79 13.77
CA VAL A 181 -6.47 -8.58 13.00
C VAL A 181 -5.17 -7.91 13.45
N THR A 182 -4.34 -7.55 12.49
CA THR A 182 -3.13 -6.77 12.73
C THR A 182 -3.12 -5.56 11.79
N ALA A 183 -2.92 -4.36 12.32
CA ALA A 183 -2.76 -3.15 11.52
C ALA A 183 -1.55 -2.36 12.03
N SER A 184 -0.72 -1.88 11.10
CA SER A 184 0.44 -1.07 11.46
C SER A 184 0.70 0.04 10.45
N SER A 185 0.94 1.26 10.95
CA SER A 185 1.41 2.40 10.17
C SER A 185 2.68 2.98 10.81
N GLY A 186 3.57 3.53 10.01
CA GLY A 186 4.67 4.33 10.55
C GLY A 186 4.21 5.73 10.96
N SER A 187 3.41 6.39 10.12
CA SER A 187 2.99 7.79 10.33
C SER A 187 1.61 8.05 9.74
N GLY A 188 0.60 7.34 10.14
CA GLY A 188 -0.76 7.56 9.68
C GLY A 188 -1.80 7.12 10.69
N ASP A 189 -3.00 7.58 10.50
CA ASP A 189 -4.14 7.21 11.33
C ASP A 189 -4.63 5.80 10.98
N ILE A 190 -5.11 5.08 12.00
CA ILE A 190 -5.67 3.74 11.81
C ILE A 190 -7.10 3.74 12.34
N THR A 191 -8.06 3.49 11.44
CA THR A 191 -9.48 3.37 11.75
C THR A 191 -9.98 1.99 11.35
N LEU A 192 -10.45 1.21 12.32
CA LEU A 192 -11.02 -0.11 12.09
C LEU A 192 -12.41 -0.20 12.70
N THR A 193 -13.41 -0.55 11.88
CA THR A 193 -14.79 -0.78 12.33
C THR A 193 -15.14 -2.25 12.16
N PHE A 194 -15.41 -2.91 13.27
CA PHE A 194 -15.70 -4.34 13.32
C PHE A 194 -17.20 -4.61 13.27
N THR A 195 -17.58 -5.64 12.53
CA THR A 195 -18.95 -6.18 12.49
C THR A 195 -19.10 -7.46 13.31
N GLU A 196 -17.99 -8.13 13.61
CA GLU A 196 -17.95 -9.32 14.45
C GLU A 196 -16.92 -9.15 15.56
N VAL A 197 -17.13 -9.84 16.67
CA VAL A 197 -16.24 -9.81 17.84
C VAL A 197 -14.90 -10.45 17.51
N PRO A 198 -13.80 -9.70 17.48
CA PRO A 198 -12.49 -10.28 17.19
C PRO A 198 -11.93 -11.05 18.38
N ALA A 199 -11.16 -12.11 18.13
CA ALA A 199 -10.43 -12.80 19.19
C ALA A 199 -9.14 -12.05 19.58
N HIS A 200 -8.38 -11.58 18.58
CA HIS A 200 -7.13 -10.86 18.80
C HIS A 200 -7.00 -9.67 17.84
N VAL A 201 -6.80 -8.49 18.41
CA VAL A 201 -6.50 -7.27 17.63
C VAL A 201 -5.16 -6.70 18.10
N ARG A 202 -4.27 -6.45 17.15
CA ARG A 202 -3.01 -5.73 17.40
C ARG A 202 -2.91 -4.57 16.43
N VAL A 203 -2.85 -3.35 16.97
CA VAL A 203 -2.74 -2.12 16.20
C VAL A 203 -1.57 -1.30 16.71
N SER A 204 -0.76 -0.78 15.78
CA SER A 204 0.36 0.10 16.13
C SER A 204 0.57 1.18 15.10
N THR A 205 0.81 2.40 15.54
CA THR A 205 1.29 3.51 14.71
C THR A 205 2.42 4.25 15.41
N GLY A 206 3.36 4.79 14.66
CA GLY A 206 4.41 5.63 15.24
C GLY A 206 3.89 7.03 15.55
N SER A 207 3.18 7.64 14.60
CA SER A 207 2.57 8.96 14.75
C SER A 207 1.21 8.96 14.06
N GLY A 208 0.17 8.95 14.82
CA GLY A 208 -1.20 8.95 14.32
C GLY A 208 -2.20 8.50 15.36
N ASN A 209 -3.45 8.78 15.12
CA ASN A 209 -4.55 8.38 15.99
C ASN A 209 -5.00 6.95 15.63
N VAL A 210 -5.45 6.24 16.65
CA VAL A 210 -6.05 4.91 16.47
C VAL A 210 -7.50 4.96 16.93
N SER A 211 -8.41 4.61 16.03
CA SER A 211 -9.84 4.50 16.30
C SER A 211 -10.31 3.07 16.03
N LEU A 212 -10.77 2.39 17.06
CA LEU A 212 -11.39 1.06 16.95
C LEU A 212 -12.85 1.17 17.34
N VAL A 213 -13.74 0.78 16.45
CA VAL A 213 -15.17 0.64 16.72
C VAL A 213 -15.49 -0.84 16.73
N LEU A 214 -15.84 -1.37 17.90
CA LEU A 214 -16.17 -2.77 18.10
C LEU A 214 -17.68 -3.01 17.96
N PRO A 215 -18.12 -4.25 17.70
CA PRO A 215 -19.53 -4.52 17.62
C PRO A 215 -20.26 -4.17 18.92
N PRO A 216 -21.49 -3.62 18.84
CA PRO A 216 -22.28 -3.33 20.02
C PRO A 216 -22.59 -4.59 20.81
N GLY A 217 -22.64 -4.47 22.14
CA GLY A 217 -22.94 -5.59 23.04
C GLY A 217 -22.18 -5.54 24.35
N ASN A 218 -22.31 -6.61 25.12
CA ASN A 218 -21.70 -6.73 26.46
C ASN A 218 -20.45 -7.63 26.46
N THR A 219 -19.83 -7.84 25.31
CA THR A 219 -18.59 -8.63 25.21
C THR A 219 -17.50 -7.98 26.03
N LEU A 220 -16.90 -8.75 26.91
CA LEU A 220 -15.74 -8.30 27.68
C LEU A 220 -14.46 -8.42 26.87
N TYR A 221 -13.62 -7.38 26.89
CA TYR A 221 -12.34 -7.36 26.20
C TYR A 221 -11.19 -7.19 27.20
N GLN A 222 -10.07 -7.87 26.95
CA GLN A 222 -8.81 -7.54 27.61
C GLN A 222 -8.12 -6.46 26.78
N VAL A 223 -8.11 -5.22 27.27
CA VAL A 223 -7.58 -4.07 26.52
C VAL A 223 -6.24 -3.63 27.08
N ASN A 224 -5.21 -3.63 26.23
CA ASN A 224 -3.89 -3.08 26.49
C ASN A 224 -3.65 -1.91 25.53
N ALA A 225 -3.89 -0.69 25.97
CA ALA A 225 -3.73 0.51 25.18
C ALA A 225 -2.59 1.37 25.74
N ALA A 226 -1.60 1.70 24.91
CA ALA A 226 -0.44 2.51 25.28
C ALA A 226 -0.28 3.67 24.29
N ALA A 227 -0.27 4.90 24.77
CA ALA A 227 0.08 6.10 24.03
C ALA A 227 1.21 6.79 24.77
N ASP A 228 2.36 7.01 24.09
CA ASP A 228 3.49 7.70 24.72
C ASP A 228 3.19 9.19 24.85
N SER A 229 2.56 9.78 23.84
CA SER A 229 2.07 11.18 23.86
C SER A 229 0.66 11.20 23.28
N GLY A 230 -0.34 11.41 24.13
CA GLY A 230 -1.74 11.50 23.74
C GLY A 230 -2.72 10.90 24.73
N GLY A 231 -4.00 11.08 24.46
CA GLY A 231 -5.10 10.61 25.27
C GLY A 231 -5.52 9.17 24.92
N ARG A 232 -6.16 8.51 25.91
CA ARG A 232 -6.77 7.18 25.71
C ARG A 232 -8.22 7.21 26.17
N VAL A 233 -9.12 6.80 25.30
CA VAL A 233 -10.55 6.65 25.61
C VAL A 233 -10.92 5.19 25.32
N VAL A 234 -11.41 4.49 26.33
CA VAL A 234 -11.86 3.10 26.22
C VAL A 234 -13.25 3.04 26.89
N THR A 235 -14.29 2.84 26.09
CA THR A 235 -15.68 2.80 26.57
C THR A 235 -16.29 1.40 26.49
N VAL A 236 -15.57 0.42 25.92
CA VAL A 236 -16.03 -0.97 25.85
C VAL A 236 -15.92 -1.67 27.22
N PRO A 237 -16.77 -2.66 27.51
CA PRO A 237 -16.64 -3.47 28.72
C PRO A 237 -15.31 -4.22 28.77
N THR A 238 -14.58 -4.17 29.89
CA THR A 238 -13.24 -4.78 30.00
C THR A 238 -13.14 -5.84 31.09
N SER A 239 -12.29 -6.84 30.89
CA SER A 239 -11.91 -7.85 31.88
C SER A 239 -10.52 -8.41 31.53
N THR A 240 -9.67 -8.53 32.54
CA THR A 240 -8.33 -9.14 32.41
C THR A 240 -8.38 -10.65 32.12
N ALA A 241 -9.52 -11.31 32.39
CA ALA A 241 -9.74 -12.72 32.14
C ALA A 241 -10.35 -13.01 30.76
N SER A 242 -10.59 -11.98 29.95
CA SER A 242 -11.17 -12.15 28.61
C SER A 242 -10.21 -12.81 27.63
N ARG A 243 -10.77 -13.66 26.76
CA ARG A 243 -10.04 -14.24 25.61
C ARG A 243 -10.00 -13.32 24.39
N HIS A 244 -10.80 -12.25 24.40
CA HIS A 244 -10.83 -11.22 23.36
C HIS A 244 -9.79 -10.16 23.69
N VAL A 245 -8.61 -10.26 23.09
CA VAL A 245 -7.44 -9.44 23.44
C VAL A 245 -7.25 -8.32 22.42
N ILE A 246 -7.22 -7.09 22.90
CA ILE A 246 -6.97 -5.90 22.09
C ILE A 246 -5.69 -5.24 22.60
N THR A 247 -4.69 -5.13 21.73
CA THR A 247 -3.44 -4.45 22.02
C THR A 247 -3.27 -3.30 21.02
N VAL A 248 -3.21 -2.07 21.52
CA VAL A 248 -3.07 -0.85 20.72
C VAL A 248 -1.91 -0.04 21.24
N SER A 249 -1.07 0.46 20.33
CA SER A 249 0.02 1.37 20.68
C SER A 249 0.16 2.50 19.67
N THR A 250 0.43 3.70 20.17
CA THR A 250 0.85 4.85 19.38
C THR A 250 1.98 5.59 20.08
N GLY A 251 2.97 6.07 19.32
CA GLY A 251 3.99 6.94 19.88
C GLY A 251 3.43 8.35 20.11
N SER A 252 2.82 8.94 19.09
CA SER A 252 2.20 10.28 19.18
C SER A 252 0.82 10.25 18.57
N GLY A 253 -0.21 10.38 19.37
CA GLY A 253 -1.60 10.38 18.94
C GLY A 253 -2.56 9.84 20.00
N ASN A 254 -3.83 9.92 19.71
CA ASN A 254 -4.89 9.50 20.62
C ASN A 254 -5.36 8.08 20.26
N ILE A 255 -5.76 7.33 21.27
CA ILE A 255 -6.39 6.02 21.13
C ILE A 255 -7.85 6.11 21.56
N SER A 256 -8.76 5.70 20.69
CA SER A 256 -10.19 5.57 20.96
C SER A 256 -10.64 4.13 20.68
N ILE A 257 -11.24 3.47 21.66
CA ILE A 257 -11.81 2.12 21.55
C ILE A 257 -13.23 2.19 22.06
N THR A 258 -14.18 2.07 21.15
CA THR A 258 -15.62 2.24 21.41
C THR A 258 -16.43 1.06 20.85
N ASN A 259 -17.72 0.99 21.15
CA ASN A 259 -18.69 0.08 20.57
C ASN A 259 -19.99 0.78 20.22
#